data_ad688eda32b58cd6d20ef32fb8966d9a
#
_entry.id   ad688eda32b58cd6d20ef32fb8966d9a
#
_cell.length_a   1.000
_cell.length_b   1.000
_cell.length_c   1.000
_cell.angle_alpha   90.00
_cell.angle_beta   90.00
_cell.angle_gamma   90.00
#
_symmetry.space_group_name_H-M   'P 1'
#
loop_
_entity.id
_entity.type
_entity.pdbx_description
1 polymer ?
#
loop_
_entity_poly.entity_id
_entity_poly.type
_entity_poly.pdbx_seq_one_letter_code
_entity_poly.pdbx_strand_id
1 'polypeptide(L)'
;MANRFFNSIFLNKEKAESFKKLRIIQQNLIHVQGLPKNLISITILKSSEYSGQYGIIKNIIISKKINPENNKEVYSVYITYKNKIQAAIAILCVDSLLIDGKIIRAFFGTTRYCNYFLNNKVSQIIRNVYSYIN
;
A
#
# COMPACT_ATOMS: atom_id res chain seq x y z
N MET A 1 -13.50 10.82 28.83
CA MET A 1 -13.33 9.50 28.22
C MET A 1 -12.32 9.50 27.08
N ALA A 2 -12.40 10.44 26.14
CA ALA A 2 -11.40 10.54 25.09
C ALA A 2 -9.98 10.70 25.62
N ASN A 3 -9.79 11.51 26.66
CA ASN A 3 -8.49 11.70 27.28
C ASN A 3 -7.89 10.44 27.87
N ARG A 4 -8.71 9.58 28.46
CA ARG A 4 -8.24 8.29 28.95
C ARG A 4 -7.73 7.40 27.84
N PHE A 5 -8.44 7.37 26.72
CA PHE A 5 -8.02 6.60 25.55
C PHE A 5 -6.68 7.08 25.02
N PHE A 6 -6.53 8.39 24.83
CA PHE A 6 -5.29 8.96 24.36
C PHE A 6 -4.13 8.72 25.33
N ASN A 7 -4.34 8.94 26.62
CA ASN A 7 -3.31 8.72 27.61
C ASN A 7 -2.89 7.24 27.65
N SER A 8 -3.84 6.33 27.55
CA SER A 8 -3.55 4.91 27.50
C SER A 8 -2.66 4.54 26.32
N ILE A 9 -2.98 5.06 25.11
CA ILE A 9 -2.18 4.82 23.92
C ILE A 9 -0.81 5.47 24.06
N PHE A 10 -0.77 6.69 24.54
CA PHE A 10 0.46 7.49 24.59
C PHE A 10 1.46 6.98 25.59
N LEU A 11 0.98 6.53 26.75
CA LEU A 11 1.84 6.10 27.84
C LEU A 11 2.17 4.61 27.83
N ASN A 12 1.46 3.82 27.04
CA ASN A 12 1.64 2.38 27.02
C ASN A 12 2.62 2.00 25.91
N LYS A 13 3.82 1.58 26.29
CA LYS A 13 4.86 1.15 25.35
C LYS A 13 4.46 -0.06 24.54
N GLU A 14 3.68 -0.97 25.10
CA GLU A 14 3.21 -2.15 24.37
C GLU A 14 2.29 -1.76 23.22
N LYS A 15 1.40 -0.80 23.44
CA LYS A 15 0.55 -0.27 22.37
C LYS A 15 1.35 0.49 21.33
N ALA A 16 2.36 1.26 21.76
CA ALA A 16 3.27 1.93 20.82
C ALA A 16 4.00 0.92 19.94
N GLU A 17 4.46 -0.19 20.54
CA GLU A 17 5.09 -1.26 19.77
C GLU A 17 4.11 -1.95 18.80
N SER A 18 2.84 -2.08 19.19
CA SER A 18 1.84 -2.66 18.30
C SER A 18 1.57 -1.78 17.09
N PHE A 19 1.72 -0.44 17.18
CA PHE A 19 1.61 0.45 16.04
C PHE A 19 2.68 0.18 14.98
N LYS A 20 3.86 -0.28 15.38
CA LYS A 20 4.92 -0.65 14.42
C LYS A 20 4.49 -1.79 13.52
N LYS A 21 3.61 -2.66 14.00
CA LYS A 21 3.09 -3.79 13.24
C LYS A 21 1.82 -3.45 12.48
N LEU A 22 1.20 -2.31 12.78
CA LEU A 22 -0.01 -1.89 12.11
C LEU A 22 0.24 -1.56 10.65
N ARG A 23 -0.66 -2.04 9.81
CA ARG A 23 -0.65 -1.67 8.39
C ARG A 23 -1.76 -0.68 8.13
N ILE A 24 -1.44 0.37 7.40
CA ILE A 24 -2.40 1.39 7.03
C ILE A 24 -2.71 1.24 5.55
N ILE A 25 -3.99 1.24 5.23
CA ILE A 25 -4.42 1.26 3.84
C ILE A 25 -4.17 2.65 3.28
N GLN A 26 -3.33 2.75 2.26
CA GLN A 26 -3.09 3.98 1.53
C GLN A 26 -3.92 3.96 0.26
N GLN A 27 -4.87 4.85 0.16
CA GLN A 27 -5.84 4.87 -0.94
C GLN A 27 -5.26 5.35 -2.28
N ASN A 28 -4.07 5.95 -2.27
CA ASN A 28 -3.37 6.30 -3.50
C ASN A 28 -2.28 5.29 -3.90
N LEU A 29 -2.12 4.23 -3.12
CA LEU A 29 -1.17 3.15 -3.36
C LEU A 29 -1.93 1.90 -3.74
N ILE A 30 -1.57 1.29 -4.87
CA ILE A 30 -2.14 0.01 -5.26
C ILE A 30 -1.09 -1.08 -5.20
N HIS A 31 -1.54 -2.29 -4.89
CA HIS A 31 -0.71 -3.49 -4.90
C HIS A 31 -1.23 -4.39 -6.02
N VAL A 32 -0.35 -4.72 -6.97
CA VAL A 32 -0.69 -5.55 -8.13
C VAL A 32 0.08 -6.86 -8.03
N GLN A 33 -0.64 -7.96 -8.16
CA GLN A 33 -0.08 -9.31 -8.11
C GLN A 33 -0.44 -10.08 -9.37
N GLY A 34 0.42 -11.01 -9.75
CA GLY A 34 0.16 -11.92 -10.85
C GLY A 34 0.67 -11.44 -12.20
N LEU A 35 1.36 -10.31 -12.27
CA LEU A 35 1.93 -9.83 -13.53
C LEU A 35 3.00 -10.80 -14.04
N PRO A 36 3.03 -11.06 -15.37
CA PRO A 36 4.08 -11.87 -15.96
C PRO A 36 5.43 -11.17 -15.89
N LYS A 37 6.50 -11.97 -15.85
CA LYS A 37 7.86 -11.46 -15.68
C LYS A 37 8.27 -10.44 -16.74
N ASN A 38 7.79 -10.59 -17.95
CA ASN A 38 8.10 -9.67 -19.05
C ASN A 38 7.53 -8.27 -18.87
N LEU A 39 6.51 -8.10 -18.01
CA LEU A 39 5.94 -6.81 -17.67
C LEU A 39 6.53 -6.20 -16.40
N ILE A 40 7.42 -6.90 -15.71
CA ILE A 40 8.04 -6.42 -14.48
C ILE A 40 9.21 -5.50 -14.83
N SER A 41 8.89 -4.27 -15.19
CA SER A 41 9.85 -3.22 -15.51
C SER A 41 9.22 -1.88 -15.18
N ILE A 42 9.97 -1.05 -14.48
CA ILE A 42 9.47 0.29 -14.11
C ILE A 42 9.13 1.10 -15.35
N THR A 43 9.98 1.03 -16.38
CA THR A 43 9.76 1.76 -17.63
C THR A 43 8.47 1.33 -18.33
N ILE A 44 8.24 0.01 -18.40
CA ILE A 44 7.04 -0.53 -19.03
C ILE A 44 5.80 -0.16 -18.22
N LEU A 45 5.85 -0.32 -16.91
CA LEU A 45 4.70 -0.06 -16.04
C LEU A 45 4.32 1.42 -16.01
N LYS A 46 5.29 2.32 -16.14
CA LYS A 46 5.03 3.76 -16.19
C LYS A 46 4.44 4.24 -17.52
N SER A 47 4.55 3.43 -18.56
CA SER A 47 4.11 3.86 -19.89
C SER A 47 2.60 4.06 -19.94
N SER A 48 2.16 4.90 -20.89
CA SER A 48 0.74 5.18 -21.08
C SER A 48 -0.06 3.98 -21.58
N GLU A 49 0.60 2.94 -22.05
CA GLU A 49 -0.05 1.70 -22.48
C GLU A 49 -0.41 0.80 -21.29
N TYR A 50 0.24 1.03 -20.14
CA TYR A 50 0.05 0.23 -18.92
C TYR A 50 -0.46 1.13 -17.78
N SER A 51 0.20 1.10 -16.66
CA SER A 51 -0.31 1.78 -15.46
C SER A 51 -0.33 3.30 -15.56
N GLY A 52 0.49 3.87 -16.43
CA GLY A 52 0.53 5.32 -16.67
C GLY A 52 -0.74 5.88 -17.31
N GLN A 53 -1.58 5.03 -17.92
CA GLN A 53 -2.83 5.48 -18.53
C GLN A 53 -3.90 5.90 -17.49
N TYR A 54 -3.79 5.44 -16.25
CA TYR A 54 -4.80 5.69 -15.23
C TYR A 54 -4.56 6.96 -14.41
N GLY A 55 -3.36 7.51 -14.50
CA GLY A 55 -3.04 8.73 -13.77
C GLY A 55 -1.54 8.96 -13.66
N ILE A 56 -1.20 9.98 -12.88
CA ILE A 56 0.18 10.37 -12.66
C ILE A 56 0.79 9.47 -11.59
N ILE A 57 1.83 8.74 -11.96
CA ILE A 57 2.53 7.83 -11.07
C ILE A 57 3.62 8.59 -10.33
N LYS A 58 3.58 8.54 -9.00
CA LYS A 58 4.62 9.12 -8.16
C LYS A 58 5.76 8.15 -7.89
N ASN A 59 5.45 6.87 -7.73
CA ASN A 59 6.46 5.88 -7.38
C ASN A 59 6.00 4.49 -7.79
N ILE A 60 6.96 3.64 -8.15
CA ILE A 60 6.73 2.21 -8.41
C ILE A 60 7.79 1.43 -7.65
N ILE A 61 7.35 0.46 -6.86
CA ILE A 61 8.24 -0.46 -6.15
C ILE A 61 7.93 -1.87 -6.59
N ILE A 62 8.96 -2.60 -7.00
CA ILE A 62 8.83 -4.00 -7.40
C ILE A 62 9.49 -4.86 -6.33
N SER A 63 8.72 -5.80 -5.79
CA SER A 63 9.20 -6.75 -4.79
C SER A 63 9.17 -8.16 -5.37
N LYS A 64 10.25 -8.89 -5.19
CA LYS A 64 10.39 -10.27 -5.65
C LYS A 64 10.49 -11.18 -4.45
N LYS A 65 9.67 -12.24 -4.46
CA LYS A 65 9.75 -13.30 -3.45
C LYS A 65 9.88 -14.64 -4.14
N ILE A 66 10.61 -15.56 -3.51
CA ILE A 66 10.74 -16.93 -3.98
C ILE A 66 9.85 -17.80 -3.11
N ASN A 67 8.94 -18.54 -3.74
CA ASN A 67 8.10 -19.48 -3.03
C ASN A 67 8.95 -20.71 -2.66
N PRO A 68 9.11 -21.02 -1.35
CA PRO A 68 9.97 -22.14 -0.94
C PRO A 68 9.45 -23.50 -1.36
N GLU A 69 8.16 -23.64 -1.64
CA GLU A 69 7.56 -24.92 -2.00
C GLU A 69 7.90 -25.36 -3.43
N ASN A 70 7.98 -24.41 -4.37
CA ASN A 70 8.17 -24.72 -5.78
C ASN A 70 9.30 -23.92 -6.45
N ASN A 71 10.05 -23.14 -5.68
CA ASN A 71 11.13 -22.26 -6.17
C ASN A 71 10.69 -21.26 -7.25
N LYS A 72 9.39 -21.00 -7.37
CA LYS A 72 8.89 -20.00 -8.32
C LYS A 72 9.04 -18.61 -7.76
N GLU A 73 9.43 -17.69 -8.65
CA GLU A 73 9.50 -16.26 -8.33
C GLU A 73 8.10 -15.65 -8.39
N VAL A 74 7.74 -14.92 -7.33
CA VAL A 74 6.48 -14.17 -7.27
C VAL A 74 6.81 -12.70 -7.16
N TYR A 75 6.24 -11.90 -8.05
CA TYR A 75 6.46 -10.46 -8.08
C TYR A 75 5.25 -9.75 -7.54
N SER A 76 5.50 -8.76 -6.69
CA SER A 76 4.50 -7.80 -6.22
C SER A 76 4.91 -6.42 -6.68
N VAL A 77 3.98 -5.69 -7.25
CA VAL A 77 4.22 -4.34 -7.74
C VAL A 77 3.38 -3.37 -6.91
N TYR A 78 4.01 -2.33 -6.40
CA TYR A 78 3.35 -1.28 -5.64
C TYR A 78 3.44 0.01 -6.42
N ILE A 79 2.31 0.59 -6.78
CA ILE A 79 2.25 1.80 -7.58
C ILE A 79 1.55 2.89 -6.77
N THR A 80 2.25 4.00 -6.56
CA THR A 80 1.69 5.17 -5.89
C THR A 80 1.28 6.20 -6.94
N TYR A 81 -0.03 6.50 -6.99
CA TYR A 81 -0.57 7.54 -7.85
C TYR A 81 -0.61 8.88 -7.15
N LYS A 82 -0.84 9.93 -7.91
CA LYS A 82 -0.93 11.29 -7.38
C LYS A 82 -2.09 11.41 -6.37
N ASN A 83 -3.23 10.76 -6.65
CA ASN A 83 -4.40 10.83 -5.79
C ASN A 83 -5.15 9.49 -5.76
N LYS A 84 -6.10 9.39 -4.83
CA LYS A 84 -6.86 8.16 -4.60
C LYS A 84 -7.81 7.81 -5.76
N ILE A 85 -8.28 8.81 -6.50
CA ILE A 85 -9.20 8.57 -7.62
C ILE A 85 -8.47 7.83 -8.74
N GLN A 86 -7.25 8.26 -9.06
CA GLN A 86 -6.43 7.60 -10.06
C GLN A 86 -6.12 6.16 -9.66
N ALA A 87 -5.79 5.93 -8.38
CA ALA A 87 -5.54 4.58 -7.88
C ALA A 87 -6.79 3.72 -7.96
N ALA A 88 -7.95 4.25 -7.61
CA ALA A 88 -9.21 3.51 -7.71
C ALA A 88 -9.54 3.12 -9.14
N ILE A 89 -9.33 4.02 -10.10
CA ILE A 89 -9.51 3.73 -11.52
C ILE A 89 -8.59 2.60 -11.96
N ALA A 90 -7.32 2.65 -11.55
CA ALA A 90 -6.35 1.61 -11.87
C ALA A 90 -6.80 0.25 -11.34
N ILE A 91 -7.28 0.19 -10.11
CA ILE A 91 -7.79 -1.06 -9.53
C ILE A 91 -8.97 -1.59 -10.33
N LEU A 92 -9.94 -0.74 -10.65
CA LEU A 92 -11.11 -1.16 -11.42
C LEU A 92 -10.74 -1.71 -12.79
N CYS A 93 -9.72 -1.16 -13.42
CA CYS A 93 -9.30 -1.57 -14.76
C CYS A 93 -8.38 -2.80 -14.75
N VAL A 94 -7.54 -2.95 -13.72
CA VAL A 94 -6.49 -3.97 -13.70
C VAL A 94 -6.93 -5.24 -12.95
N ASP A 95 -7.73 -5.08 -11.89
CA ASP A 95 -8.15 -6.24 -11.10
C ASP A 95 -8.96 -7.22 -11.96
N SER A 96 -8.61 -8.49 -11.83
CA SER A 96 -9.26 -9.59 -12.54
C SER A 96 -8.97 -9.66 -14.04
N LEU A 97 -8.00 -8.87 -14.55
CA LEU A 97 -7.54 -9.06 -15.93
C LEU A 97 -6.85 -10.41 -16.09
N LEU A 98 -7.06 -11.02 -17.25
CA LEU A 98 -6.37 -12.25 -17.64
C LEU A 98 -5.20 -11.88 -18.56
N ILE A 99 -3.98 -12.11 -18.11
CA ILE A 99 -2.77 -11.86 -18.88
C ILE A 99 -1.92 -13.13 -18.89
N ASP A 100 -1.61 -13.61 -20.08
CA ASP A 100 -0.81 -14.84 -20.27
C ASP A 100 -1.32 -16.02 -19.44
N GLY A 101 -2.63 -16.20 -19.38
CA GLY A 101 -3.27 -17.29 -18.66
C GLY A 101 -3.34 -17.11 -17.15
N LYS A 102 -2.90 -15.97 -16.63
CA LYS A 102 -2.94 -15.68 -15.19
C LYS A 102 -3.89 -14.52 -14.89
N ILE A 103 -4.60 -14.65 -13.79
CA ILE A 103 -5.51 -13.59 -13.33
C ILE A 103 -4.71 -12.60 -12.51
N ILE A 104 -4.78 -11.33 -12.90
CA ILE A 104 -4.15 -10.23 -12.20
C ILE A 104 -5.04 -9.79 -11.05
N ARG A 105 -4.45 -9.53 -9.89
CA ARG A 105 -5.16 -9.00 -8.72
C ARG A 105 -4.62 -7.65 -8.38
N ALA A 106 -5.51 -6.68 -8.19
CA ALA A 106 -5.14 -5.33 -7.80
C ALA A 106 -6.05 -4.87 -6.66
N PHE A 107 -5.45 -4.29 -5.64
CA PHE A 107 -6.15 -3.78 -4.47
C PHE A 107 -5.36 -2.64 -3.86
N PHE A 108 -5.98 -1.90 -2.95
CA PHE A 108 -5.26 -0.83 -2.26
C PHE A 108 -4.13 -1.40 -1.42
N GLY A 109 -2.97 -0.78 -1.54
CA GLY A 109 -1.79 -1.19 -0.81
C GLY A 109 -1.82 -0.73 0.64
N THR A 110 -0.98 -1.38 1.45
CA THR A 110 -0.80 -1.03 2.85
C THR A 110 0.66 -0.77 3.13
N THR A 111 0.93 0.15 4.05
CA THR A 111 2.28 0.38 4.54
C THR A 111 2.35 0.14 6.04
N ARG A 112 3.51 -0.31 6.50
CA ARG A 112 3.78 -0.39 7.93
C ARG A 112 4.30 0.95 8.42
N TYR A 113 3.97 1.28 9.66
CA TYR A 113 4.66 2.36 10.34
C TYR A 113 6.13 1.97 10.53
N CYS A 114 7.04 2.84 10.12
CA CYS A 114 8.45 2.65 10.45
C CYS A 114 8.79 3.37 11.76
N ASN A 115 9.87 2.92 12.40
CA ASN A 115 10.30 3.52 13.68
C ASN A 115 10.55 5.02 13.58
N TYR A 116 11.07 5.46 12.44
CA TYR A 116 11.36 6.87 12.21
C TYR A 116 10.12 7.74 12.31
N PHE A 117 8.99 7.28 11.79
CA PHE A 117 7.77 8.05 11.77
C PHE A 117 6.85 7.76 12.95
N LEU A 118 7.16 6.76 13.77
CA LEU A 118 6.24 6.27 14.78
C LEU A 118 5.71 7.39 15.68
N ASN A 119 6.61 8.18 16.24
CA ASN A 119 6.22 9.25 17.16
C ASN A 119 5.39 10.32 16.46
N ASN A 120 5.80 10.75 15.27
CA ASN A 120 5.09 11.80 14.52
C ASN A 120 3.76 11.30 14.00
N LYS A 121 3.72 10.08 13.45
CA LYS A 121 2.48 9.51 12.91
C LYS A 121 1.48 9.15 14.00
N VAL A 122 1.93 8.62 15.11
CA VAL A 122 1.06 8.32 16.25
C VAL A 122 0.45 9.62 16.77
N SER A 123 1.24 10.67 16.94
CA SER A 123 0.74 11.97 17.37
C SER A 123 -0.29 12.53 16.41
N GLN A 124 -0.06 12.38 15.11
CA GLN A 124 -0.99 12.84 14.09
C GLN A 124 -2.29 12.06 14.11
N ILE A 125 -2.21 10.74 14.26
CA ILE A 125 -3.40 9.88 14.36
C ILE A 125 -4.21 10.26 15.60
N ILE A 126 -3.54 10.42 16.73
CA ILE A 126 -4.19 10.82 17.97
C ILE A 126 -4.90 12.16 17.80
N ARG A 127 -4.25 13.14 17.17
CA ARG A 127 -4.88 14.44 16.90
C ARG A 127 -6.10 14.30 15.99
N ASN A 128 -6.01 13.47 14.96
CA ASN A 128 -7.13 13.26 14.04
C ASN A 128 -8.31 12.60 14.75
N VAL A 129 -8.05 11.58 15.56
CA VAL A 129 -9.09 10.92 16.34
C VAL A 129 -9.69 11.89 17.36
N TYR A 130 -8.86 12.71 18.00
CA TYR A 130 -9.32 13.67 18.98
C TYR A 130 -10.23 14.73 18.35
N SER A 131 -9.88 15.26 17.21
CA SER A 131 -10.72 16.23 16.50
C SER A 131 -12.03 15.61 16.03
N TYR A 132 -12.00 14.31 15.70
CA TYR A 132 -13.21 13.59 15.29
C TYR A 132 -14.16 13.34 16.46
N ILE A 133 -13.64 13.08 17.64
CA ILE A 133 -14.43 12.81 18.84
C ILE A 133 -14.98 14.11 19.43
N ASN A 134 -14.23 15.18 19.38
CA ASN A 134 -14.62 16.48 19.89
C ASN A 134 -15.34 17.30 18.83
#